data_45748bb9170e8d75794fdea4eaef53da
#
_entry.id   45748bb9170e8d75794fdea4eaef53da
#
_cell.length_a   1.000
_cell.length_b   1.000
_cell.length_c   1.000
_cell.angle_alpha   90.00
_cell.angle_beta   90.00
_cell.angle_gamma   90.00
#
_symmetry.space_group_name_H-M   'P 1'
#
loop_
_entity.id
_entity.type
_entity.pdbx_description
1 polymer ?
#
loop_
_entity_poly.entity_id
_entity_poly.type
_entity_poly.pdbx_seq_one_letter_code
_entity_poly.pdbx_strand_id
1 'polypeptide(L)'
;MLLPIESLEQLATTSVALWSIDAESIELFRGLGAKFTPELKSPAVQMPFDGFTQEDYAQKMIDEYKAAGVPPSDVWAQSFNLDDVLYWIKNEPEFGKQAVYLDGRYSEKTFDPMNPETFKPGMKELKSMGVNYIAPPMWMLLTVENDKIAPSAYAREAKAAGLKIITWTLERSGPLSNGGGWYYQSIKDVTDHDGVTFEALDVLAMRVGVVGVFSDWPATVTYYANCMGLD
;
A
#
# COMPACT_ATOMS: atom_id res chain seq x y z
N MET A 1 1.60 3.82 24.25
CA MET A 1 2.49 4.37 25.31
C MET A 1 3.81 3.61 25.18
N LEU A 2 4.82 4.22 24.53
CA LEU A 2 6.15 3.64 24.38
C LEU A 2 6.91 3.83 25.69
N LEU A 3 7.34 2.74 26.30
CA LEU A 3 8.23 2.78 27.47
C LEU A 3 9.66 3.08 26.98
N PRO A 4 10.46 3.87 27.71
CA PRO A 4 11.85 4.14 27.34
C PRO A 4 12.68 2.86 27.46
N ILE A 5 13.51 2.60 26.46
CA ILE A 5 14.44 1.46 26.42
C ILE A 5 15.68 1.84 27.22
N GLU A 6 15.93 1.15 28.35
CA GLU A 6 17.01 1.49 29.28
C GLU A 6 18.29 0.66 29.12
N SER A 7 18.30 -0.44 28.30
CA SER A 7 19.49 -1.27 28.08
C SER A 7 19.49 -2.05 26.77
N LEU A 8 20.68 -2.48 26.31
CA LEU A 8 20.85 -3.36 25.14
C LEU A 8 20.16 -4.74 25.31
N GLU A 9 20.04 -5.24 26.54
CA GLU A 9 19.29 -6.48 26.83
C GLU A 9 17.79 -6.27 26.63
N GLN A 10 17.25 -5.09 26.96
CA GLN A 10 15.85 -4.74 26.67
C GLN A 10 15.62 -4.56 25.16
N LEU A 11 16.60 -4.05 24.40
CA LEU A 11 16.57 -4.01 22.95
C LEU A 11 16.48 -5.41 22.33
N ALA A 12 17.30 -6.35 22.83
CA ALA A 12 17.27 -7.74 22.38
C ALA A 12 15.94 -8.42 22.74
N THR A 13 15.43 -8.18 23.95
CA THR A 13 14.14 -8.72 24.41
C THR A 13 12.97 -8.07 23.68
N THR A 14 13.07 -6.77 23.38
CA THR A 14 12.05 -6.03 22.60
C THR A 14 12.06 -6.46 21.13
N SER A 15 13.24 -6.73 20.54
CA SER A 15 13.31 -7.29 19.18
C SER A 15 12.75 -8.71 19.12
N VAL A 16 13.00 -9.55 20.11
CA VAL A 16 12.38 -10.90 20.19
C VAL A 16 10.85 -10.79 20.38
N ALA A 17 10.36 -9.83 21.16
CA ALA A 17 8.93 -9.60 21.33
C ALA A 17 8.25 -9.06 20.04
N LEU A 18 8.94 -8.20 19.27
CA LEU A 18 8.44 -7.76 17.96
C LEU A 18 8.35 -8.93 16.95
N TRP A 19 9.24 -9.90 17.03
CA TRP A 19 9.21 -11.09 16.17
C TRP A 19 8.09 -12.07 16.56
N SER A 20 7.74 -12.16 17.84
CA SER A 20 6.60 -12.96 18.29
C SER A 20 5.25 -12.30 17.90
N ILE A 21 5.19 -10.98 17.82
CA ILE A 21 3.98 -10.24 17.39
C ILE A 21 3.63 -10.58 15.94
N ASP A 22 4.59 -10.68 15.03
CA ASP A 22 4.31 -11.04 13.63
C ASP A 22 3.79 -12.48 13.52
N ALA A 23 4.43 -13.45 14.20
CA ALA A 23 3.97 -14.83 14.21
C ALA A 23 2.57 -15.00 14.83
N GLU A 24 2.31 -14.32 15.96
CA GLU A 24 1.00 -14.31 16.62
C GLU A 24 -0.08 -13.65 15.73
N SER A 25 0.27 -12.56 15.04
CA SER A 25 -0.62 -11.88 14.10
C SER A 25 -0.97 -12.78 12.92
N ILE A 26 0.00 -13.49 12.36
CA ILE A 26 -0.21 -14.44 11.25
C ILE A 26 -1.15 -15.56 11.70
N GLU A 27 -0.93 -16.14 12.88
CA GLU A 27 -1.80 -17.21 13.42
C GLU A 27 -3.23 -16.71 13.63
N LEU A 28 -3.39 -15.53 14.24
CA LEU A 28 -4.69 -14.91 14.49
C LEU A 28 -5.46 -14.69 13.18
N PHE A 29 -4.85 -14.02 12.22
CA PHE A 29 -5.53 -13.69 10.96
C PHE A 29 -5.82 -14.92 10.10
N ARG A 30 -4.94 -15.95 10.13
CA ARG A 30 -5.25 -17.25 9.53
C ARG A 30 -6.49 -17.87 10.15
N GLY A 31 -6.59 -17.85 11.49
CA GLY A 31 -7.76 -18.36 12.22
C GLY A 31 -9.06 -17.64 11.84
N LEU A 32 -8.97 -16.38 11.43
CA LEU A 32 -10.08 -15.56 10.94
C LEU A 32 -10.38 -15.74 9.44
N GLY A 33 -9.55 -16.52 8.71
CA GLY A 33 -9.68 -16.67 7.26
C GLY A 33 -9.30 -15.42 6.47
N ALA A 34 -8.57 -14.48 7.09
CA ALA A 34 -8.11 -13.26 6.43
C ALA A 34 -6.86 -13.51 5.58
N LYS A 35 -6.63 -12.64 4.60
CA LYS A 35 -5.41 -12.58 3.80
C LYS A 35 -4.49 -11.47 4.34
N PHE A 36 -3.27 -11.38 3.81
CA PHE A 36 -2.21 -10.59 4.41
C PHE A 36 -1.64 -9.54 3.46
N THR A 37 -1.45 -8.32 3.97
CA THR A 37 -0.73 -7.26 3.26
C THR A 37 0.37 -6.66 4.15
N PRO A 38 1.42 -7.47 4.50
CA PRO A 38 2.49 -6.98 5.36
C PRO A 38 3.30 -5.89 4.67
N GLU A 39 3.65 -4.85 5.41
CA GLU A 39 4.55 -3.81 4.94
C GLU A 39 5.94 -3.98 5.54
N LEU A 40 6.95 -4.14 4.68
CA LEU A 40 8.35 -4.04 5.08
C LEU A 40 8.67 -2.56 5.30
N LYS A 41 8.70 -2.17 6.57
CA LYS A 41 9.04 -0.79 6.93
C LYS A 41 10.52 -0.51 6.63
N SER A 42 10.82 0.73 6.27
CA SER A 42 12.22 1.15 6.16
C SER A 42 12.94 0.91 7.49
N PRO A 43 14.12 0.28 7.47
CA PRO A 43 14.86 0.04 8.71
C PRO A 43 15.22 1.36 9.38
N ALA A 44 15.15 1.40 10.72
CA ALA A 44 15.53 2.56 11.52
C ALA A 44 17.06 2.79 11.58
N VAL A 45 17.83 1.85 11.03
CA VAL A 45 19.29 1.87 11.00
C VAL A 45 19.77 1.77 9.55
N GLN A 46 20.98 2.25 9.30
CA GLN A 46 21.59 2.09 7.98
C GLN A 46 21.96 0.62 7.75
N MET A 47 21.49 0.07 6.64
CA MET A 47 21.84 -1.29 6.20
C MET A 47 23.14 -1.26 5.36
N PRO A 48 24.02 -2.32 5.44
CA PRO A 48 23.89 -3.48 6.32
C PRO A 48 24.14 -3.13 7.80
N PHE A 49 23.39 -3.79 8.71
CA PHE A 49 23.55 -3.63 10.14
C PHE A 49 23.93 -4.96 10.78
N ASP A 50 25.06 -5.02 11.50
CA ASP A 50 25.63 -6.25 12.10
C ASP A 50 25.71 -7.43 11.13
N GLY A 51 26.06 -7.14 9.86
CA GLY A 51 26.15 -8.13 8.79
C GLY A 51 24.81 -8.51 8.14
N PHE A 52 23.69 -7.97 8.61
CA PHE A 52 22.36 -8.19 8.07
C PHE A 52 22.08 -7.16 6.97
N THR A 53 21.87 -7.61 5.75
CA THR A 53 21.67 -6.75 4.59
C THR A 53 20.19 -6.36 4.43
N GLN A 54 19.92 -5.39 3.53
CA GLN A 54 18.54 -5.06 3.14
C GLN A 54 17.83 -6.26 2.49
N GLU A 55 18.56 -7.06 1.72
CA GLU A 55 18.01 -8.27 1.10
C GLU A 55 17.68 -9.34 2.15
N ASP A 56 18.52 -9.53 3.18
CA ASP A 56 18.22 -10.42 4.30
C ASP A 56 16.98 -9.96 5.06
N TYR A 57 16.80 -8.64 5.20
CA TYR A 57 15.62 -8.06 5.84
C TYR A 57 14.36 -8.31 5.02
N ALA A 58 14.42 -8.13 3.70
CA ALA A 58 13.32 -8.42 2.80
C ALA A 58 12.98 -9.93 2.77
N GLN A 59 14.02 -10.81 2.77
CA GLN A 59 13.86 -12.25 2.81
C GLN A 59 13.19 -12.70 4.11
N LYS A 60 13.62 -12.13 5.24
CA LYS A 60 13.11 -12.51 6.55
C LYS A 60 11.60 -12.40 6.67
N MET A 61 11.00 -11.33 6.13
CA MET A 61 9.54 -11.18 6.12
C MET A 61 8.86 -12.35 5.38
N ILE A 62 9.36 -12.73 4.22
CA ILE A 62 8.80 -13.86 3.45
C ILE A 62 8.98 -15.20 4.18
N ASP A 63 10.13 -15.40 4.83
CA ASP A 63 10.41 -16.63 5.56
C ASP A 63 9.44 -16.85 6.73
N GLU A 64 8.95 -15.79 7.37
CA GLU A 64 7.95 -15.89 8.43
C GLU A 64 6.61 -16.40 7.90
N TYR A 65 6.15 -15.92 6.75
CA TYR A 65 4.95 -16.43 6.10
C TYR A 65 5.11 -17.89 5.62
N LYS A 66 6.29 -18.24 5.10
CA LYS A 66 6.63 -19.63 4.75
C LYS A 66 6.62 -20.54 5.98
N ALA A 67 7.28 -20.12 7.06
CA ALA A 67 7.33 -20.88 8.31
C ALA A 67 5.94 -21.11 8.91
N ALA A 68 5.05 -20.13 8.78
CA ALA A 68 3.67 -20.24 9.20
C ALA A 68 2.80 -21.06 8.23
N GLY A 69 3.33 -21.49 7.08
CA GLY A 69 2.59 -22.26 6.08
C GLY A 69 1.49 -21.46 5.39
N VAL A 70 1.65 -20.14 5.27
CA VAL A 70 0.70 -19.27 4.53
C VAL A 70 0.95 -19.42 3.04
N PRO A 71 -0.08 -19.72 2.23
CA PRO A 71 0.06 -19.78 0.78
C PRO A 71 0.52 -18.44 0.20
N PRO A 72 1.48 -18.40 -0.74
CA PRO A 72 1.90 -17.15 -1.38
C PRO A 72 0.75 -16.35 -2.00
N SER A 73 -0.30 -17.03 -2.49
CA SER A 73 -1.51 -16.41 -3.05
C SER A 73 -2.33 -15.60 -2.05
N ASP A 74 -2.05 -15.74 -0.76
CA ASP A 74 -2.76 -15.03 0.31
C ASP A 74 -1.93 -13.88 0.90
N VAL A 75 -0.74 -13.58 0.31
CA VAL A 75 0.19 -12.56 0.83
C VAL A 75 0.50 -11.52 -0.25
N TRP A 76 0.21 -10.26 0.03
CA TRP A 76 0.61 -9.07 -0.74
C TRP A 76 1.71 -8.34 0.02
N ALA A 77 2.93 -8.84 -0.05
CA ALA A 77 4.10 -8.20 0.56
C ALA A 77 4.35 -6.83 -0.06
N GLN A 78 4.46 -5.78 0.75
CA GLN A 78 4.57 -4.42 0.25
C GLN A 78 5.76 -3.67 0.84
N SER A 79 6.38 -2.81 0.02
CA SER A 79 7.45 -1.90 0.45
C SER A 79 7.42 -0.60 -0.36
N PHE A 80 7.81 0.51 0.30
CA PHE A 80 8.14 1.77 -0.37
C PHE A 80 9.50 1.71 -1.10
N ASN A 81 10.36 0.77 -0.74
CA ASN A 81 11.61 0.52 -1.44
C ASN A 81 11.36 -0.41 -2.63
N LEU A 82 11.52 0.12 -3.84
CA LEU A 82 11.33 -0.67 -5.06
C LEU A 82 12.31 -1.86 -5.13
N ASP A 83 13.53 -1.73 -4.60
CA ASP A 83 14.52 -2.81 -4.61
C ASP A 83 14.07 -4.01 -3.80
N ASP A 84 13.33 -3.83 -2.69
CA ASP A 84 12.73 -4.93 -1.93
C ASP A 84 11.70 -5.69 -2.77
N VAL A 85 10.85 -4.95 -3.48
CA VAL A 85 9.83 -5.53 -4.37
C VAL A 85 10.49 -6.32 -5.50
N LEU A 86 11.52 -5.77 -6.12
CA LEU A 86 12.28 -6.44 -7.18
C LEU A 86 13.05 -7.66 -6.65
N TYR A 87 13.54 -7.59 -5.41
CA TYR A 87 14.14 -8.75 -4.73
C TYR A 87 13.14 -9.90 -4.62
N TRP A 88 11.93 -9.66 -4.13
CA TRP A 88 10.89 -10.68 -4.03
C TRP A 88 10.48 -11.23 -5.39
N ILE A 89 10.33 -10.38 -6.40
CA ILE A 89 9.99 -10.81 -7.76
C ILE A 89 11.04 -11.78 -8.30
N LYS A 90 12.32 -11.53 -8.04
CA LYS A 90 13.46 -12.31 -8.53
C LYS A 90 13.70 -13.58 -7.72
N ASN A 91 13.71 -13.47 -6.38
CA ASN A 91 14.20 -14.53 -5.49
C ASN A 91 13.06 -15.35 -4.88
N GLU A 92 11.85 -14.80 -4.80
CA GLU A 92 10.65 -15.40 -4.24
C GLU A 92 9.47 -15.31 -5.22
N PRO A 93 9.59 -15.91 -6.41
CA PRO A 93 8.69 -15.63 -7.54
C PRO A 93 7.21 -15.91 -7.23
N GLU A 94 6.89 -16.87 -6.34
CA GLU A 94 5.49 -17.13 -5.97
C GLU A 94 4.89 -16.00 -5.12
N PHE A 95 5.64 -15.44 -4.18
CA PHE A 95 5.26 -14.24 -3.42
C PHE A 95 5.39 -12.98 -4.29
N GLY A 96 6.43 -12.91 -5.12
CA GLY A 96 6.69 -11.79 -6.02
C GLY A 96 5.57 -11.52 -7.03
N LYS A 97 4.75 -12.53 -7.37
CA LYS A 97 3.56 -12.34 -8.22
C LYS A 97 2.58 -11.31 -7.65
N GLN A 98 2.52 -11.18 -6.33
CA GLN A 98 1.62 -10.29 -5.59
C GLN A 98 2.37 -9.20 -4.82
N ALA A 99 3.70 -9.10 -4.98
CA ALA A 99 4.47 -8.03 -4.36
C ALA A 99 3.98 -6.66 -4.81
N VAL A 100 3.84 -5.74 -3.86
CA VAL A 100 3.22 -4.43 -4.05
C VAL A 100 4.26 -3.34 -3.88
N TYR A 101 4.44 -2.51 -4.90
CA TYR A 101 5.22 -1.29 -4.79
C TYR A 101 4.35 -0.17 -4.20
N LEU A 102 4.62 0.19 -2.95
CA LEU A 102 4.07 1.39 -2.32
C LEU A 102 4.71 2.62 -2.95
N ASP A 103 3.93 3.40 -3.68
CA ASP A 103 4.48 4.54 -4.40
C ASP A 103 4.61 5.79 -3.53
N GLY A 104 5.81 6.01 -3.02
CA GLY A 104 6.19 7.17 -2.20
C GLY A 104 6.76 8.34 -2.99
N ARG A 105 6.79 8.29 -4.33
CA ARG A 105 7.43 9.32 -5.18
C ARG A 105 6.78 10.69 -5.08
N TYR A 106 5.58 10.77 -4.53
CA TYR A 106 4.94 12.06 -4.21
C TYR A 106 5.78 12.95 -3.28
N SER A 107 6.76 12.40 -2.58
CA SER A 107 7.71 13.14 -1.75
C SER A 107 8.84 13.79 -2.56
N GLU A 108 9.02 13.40 -3.81
CA GLU A 108 10.03 13.93 -4.71
C GLU A 108 9.56 15.24 -5.35
N LYS A 109 10.41 16.27 -5.32
CA LYS A 109 10.07 17.60 -5.84
C LYS A 109 9.75 17.63 -7.35
N THR A 110 10.25 16.65 -8.09
CA THR A 110 10.10 16.54 -9.54
C THR A 110 8.91 15.70 -9.96
N PHE A 111 8.26 15.01 -9.03
CA PHE A 111 7.15 14.12 -9.30
C PHE A 111 5.81 14.88 -9.26
N ASP A 112 5.03 14.77 -10.33
CA ASP A 112 3.67 15.32 -10.43
C ASP A 112 2.72 14.22 -10.94
N PRO A 113 1.75 13.74 -10.13
CA PRO A 113 0.82 12.69 -10.54
C PRO A 113 -0.11 13.10 -11.70
N MET A 114 -0.15 14.38 -12.05
CA MET A 114 -0.90 14.88 -13.21
C MET A 114 -0.04 14.96 -14.49
N ASN A 115 1.29 14.82 -14.38
CA ASN A 115 2.21 14.87 -15.52
C ASN A 115 2.99 13.56 -15.69
N PRO A 116 2.58 12.66 -16.62
CA PRO A 116 3.25 11.37 -16.84
C PRO A 116 4.75 11.45 -17.19
N GLU A 117 5.23 12.57 -17.73
CA GLU A 117 6.64 12.76 -18.06
C GLU A 117 7.56 12.79 -16.84
N THR A 118 6.96 13.03 -15.66
CA THR A 118 7.67 13.06 -14.38
C THR A 118 7.80 11.68 -13.72
N PHE A 119 7.11 10.66 -14.23
CA PHE A 119 7.14 9.32 -13.65
C PHE A 119 8.45 8.61 -13.98
N LYS A 120 9.33 8.47 -12.98
CA LYS A 120 10.63 7.78 -13.11
C LYS A 120 10.82 6.81 -11.93
N PRO A 121 10.80 5.49 -12.18
CA PRO A 121 10.49 4.82 -13.46
C PRO A 121 9.05 5.05 -13.92
N GLY A 122 8.81 4.97 -15.23
CA GLY A 122 7.46 5.05 -15.81
C GLY A 122 6.62 3.81 -15.52
N MET A 123 5.28 3.90 -15.69
CA MET A 123 4.39 2.77 -15.39
C MET A 123 4.67 1.53 -16.23
N LYS A 124 4.98 1.71 -17.52
CA LYS A 124 5.38 0.61 -18.42
C LYS A 124 6.73 0.02 -18.03
N GLU A 125 7.64 0.84 -17.53
CA GLU A 125 8.95 0.41 -17.06
C GLU A 125 8.78 -0.44 -15.78
N LEU A 126 8.02 0.01 -14.78
CA LEU A 126 7.68 -0.80 -13.61
C LEU A 126 7.09 -2.15 -14.01
N LYS A 127 6.16 -2.15 -14.97
CA LYS A 127 5.59 -3.40 -15.48
C LYS A 127 6.63 -4.31 -16.13
N SER A 128 7.57 -3.76 -16.90
CA SER A 128 8.64 -4.52 -17.54
C SER A 128 9.66 -5.10 -16.54
N MET A 129 9.81 -4.48 -15.36
CA MET A 129 10.60 -5.00 -14.24
C MET A 129 9.91 -6.15 -13.51
N GLY A 130 8.65 -6.46 -13.84
CA GLY A 130 7.86 -7.53 -13.22
C GLY A 130 6.90 -7.07 -12.13
N VAL A 131 6.83 -5.78 -11.83
CA VAL A 131 5.87 -5.23 -10.87
C VAL A 131 4.46 -5.44 -11.41
N ASN A 132 3.61 -6.11 -10.63
CA ASN A 132 2.21 -6.34 -10.96
C ASN A 132 1.25 -5.45 -10.19
N TYR A 133 1.63 -5.04 -8.98
CA TYR A 133 0.81 -4.24 -8.08
C TYR A 133 1.54 -2.96 -7.69
N ILE A 134 0.81 -1.85 -7.72
CA ILE A 134 1.27 -0.54 -7.27
C ILE A 134 0.26 0.02 -6.25
N ALA A 135 0.75 0.66 -5.21
CA ALA A 135 -0.11 1.22 -4.18
C ALA A 135 0.23 2.68 -3.86
N PRO A 136 -0.34 3.62 -4.61
CA PRO A 136 -0.26 5.05 -4.31
C PRO A 136 -1.28 5.47 -3.26
N PRO A 137 -1.11 6.62 -2.58
CA PRO A 137 -2.18 7.25 -1.83
C PRO A 137 -3.32 7.66 -2.77
N MET A 138 -4.57 7.60 -2.27
CA MET A 138 -5.76 7.77 -3.12
C MET A 138 -5.81 9.09 -3.89
N TRP A 139 -5.27 10.17 -3.33
CA TRP A 139 -5.25 11.46 -4.02
C TRP A 139 -4.41 11.49 -5.31
N MET A 140 -3.43 10.59 -5.45
CA MET A 140 -2.69 10.44 -6.71
C MET A 140 -3.54 9.82 -7.82
N LEU A 141 -4.59 9.10 -7.46
CA LEU A 141 -5.49 8.43 -8.40
C LEU A 141 -6.66 9.29 -8.85
N LEU A 142 -6.94 10.38 -8.14
CA LEU A 142 -8.12 11.21 -8.32
C LEU A 142 -7.74 12.62 -8.75
N THR A 143 -8.63 13.24 -9.53
CA THR A 143 -8.60 14.66 -9.93
C THR A 143 -10.02 15.18 -10.05
N VAL A 144 -10.17 16.48 -10.31
CA VAL A 144 -11.46 17.12 -10.62
C VAL A 144 -11.51 17.44 -12.12
N GLU A 145 -12.53 16.96 -12.80
CA GLU A 145 -12.84 17.29 -14.20
C GLU A 145 -14.33 17.70 -14.31
N ASN A 146 -14.62 18.92 -14.77
CA ASN A 146 -15.99 19.44 -14.89
C ASN A 146 -16.78 19.37 -13.57
N ASP A 147 -16.19 19.83 -12.48
CA ASP A 147 -16.75 19.82 -11.12
C ASP A 147 -17.13 18.42 -10.59
N LYS A 148 -16.50 17.38 -11.12
CA LYS A 148 -16.71 15.97 -10.69
C LYS A 148 -15.39 15.27 -10.46
N ILE A 149 -15.41 14.31 -9.52
CA ILE A 149 -14.28 13.43 -9.29
C ILE A 149 -14.03 12.55 -10.52
N ALA A 150 -12.78 12.47 -10.95
CA ALA A 150 -12.36 11.71 -12.12
C ALA A 150 -11.02 11.00 -11.86
N PRO A 151 -10.69 9.94 -12.65
CA PRO A 151 -9.36 9.34 -12.61
C PRO A 151 -8.27 10.32 -13.04
N SER A 152 -7.17 10.37 -12.31
CA SER A 152 -6.00 11.19 -12.63
C SER A 152 -5.20 10.67 -13.84
N ALA A 153 -4.21 11.44 -14.29
CA ALA A 153 -3.25 10.96 -15.28
C ALA A 153 -2.46 9.75 -14.76
N TYR A 154 -2.06 9.77 -13.48
CA TYR A 154 -1.40 8.64 -12.84
C TYR A 154 -2.24 7.35 -12.93
N ALA A 155 -3.52 7.42 -12.55
CA ALA A 155 -4.42 6.27 -12.62
C ALA A 155 -4.56 5.72 -14.05
N ARG A 156 -4.70 6.62 -15.03
CA ARG A 156 -4.80 6.26 -16.44
C ARG A 156 -3.54 5.54 -16.96
N GLU A 157 -2.35 6.07 -16.64
CA GLU A 157 -1.08 5.47 -17.05
C GLU A 157 -0.83 4.11 -16.38
N ALA A 158 -1.11 3.98 -15.08
CA ALA A 158 -0.98 2.71 -14.36
C ALA A 158 -1.89 1.63 -14.96
N LYS A 159 -3.16 1.98 -15.22
CA LYS A 159 -4.13 1.09 -15.87
C LYS A 159 -3.70 0.71 -17.29
N ALA A 160 -3.23 1.67 -18.09
CA ALA A 160 -2.76 1.45 -19.46
C ALA A 160 -1.51 0.54 -19.50
N ALA A 161 -0.67 0.58 -18.47
CA ALA A 161 0.47 -0.32 -18.31
C ALA A 161 0.09 -1.73 -17.83
N GLY A 162 -1.17 -1.97 -17.45
CA GLY A 162 -1.66 -3.25 -16.92
C GLY A 162 -1.20 -3.50 -15.47
N LEU A 163 -0.93 -2.46 -14.71
CA LEU A 163 -0.70 -2.55 -13.27
C LEU A 163 -2.03 -2.68 -12.54
N LYS A 164 -2.06 -3.57 -11.55
CA LYS A 164 -3.16 -3.63 -10.57
C LYS A 164 -2.91 -2.58 -9.48
N ILE A 165 -3.96 -1.91 -9.07
CA ILE A 165 -3.84 -0.77 -8.15
C ILE A 165 -4.52 -1.13 -6.83
N ILE A 166 -3.77 -1.04 -5.73
CA ILE A 166 -4.30 -0.97 -4.37
C ILE A 166 -4.09 0.47 -3.91
N THR A 167 -4.99 1.05 -3.13
CA THR A 167 -4.83 2.44 -2.68
C THR A 167 -5.05 2.60 -1.19
N TRP A 168 -4.50 3.66 -0.62
CA TRP A 168 -4.54 4.00 0.80
C TRP A 168 -4.72 5.51 0.98
N THR A 169 -5.41 6.00 1.94
CA THR A 169 -6.34 5.42 2.91
C THR A 169 -7.65 6.20 2.85
N LEU A 170 -8.79 5.51 2.88
CA LEU A 170 -10.08 6.12 2.58
C LEU A 170 -10.53 7.11 3.68
N GLU A 171 -10.39 6.78 4.96
CA GLU A 171 -11.00 7.54 6.06
C GLU A 171 -10.02 8.37 6.90
N ARG A 172 -8.72 8.18 6.76
CA ARG A 172 -7.70 8.86 7.57
C ARG A 172 -7.47 10.31 7.11
N SER A 173 -8.54 11.08 7.06
CA SER A 173 -8.54 12.45 6.56
C SER A 173 -9.04 13.43 7.60
N GLY A 174 -8.90 14.73 7.32
CA GLY A 174 -9.59 15.78 8.05
C GLY A 174 -11.10 15.78 7.75
N PRO A 175 -11.89 16.67 8.37
CA PRO A 175 -13.31 16.78 8.10
C PRO A 175 -13.57 17.01 6.60
N LEU A 176 -14.43 16.19 5.98
CA LEU A 176 -14.75 16.30 4.55
C LEU A 176 -15.47 17.62 4.23
N SER A 177 -16.22 18.17 5.18
CA SER A 177 -16.81 19.51 5.08
C SER A 177 -15.80 20.65 4.88
N ASN A 178 -14.50 20.37 5.07
CA ASN A 178 -13.40 21.32 4.89
C ASN A 178 -12.34 20.81 3.89
N GLY A 179 -12.74 20.04 2.88
CA GLY A 179 -11.84 19.56 1.83
C GLY A 179 -11.10 18.27 2.14
N GLY A 180 -11.38 17.60 3.29
CA GLY A 180 -10.92 16.24 3.59
C GLY A 180 -9.43 16.07 3.91
N GLY A 181 -8.62 17.12 3.91
CA GLY A 181 -7.20 17.06 4.28
C GLY A 181 -6.31 16.35 3.25
N TRP A 182 -5.22 15.72 3.73
CA TRP A 182 -4.14 15.24 2.86
C TRP A 182 -4.60 14.15 1.86
N TYR A 183 -5.44 13.22 2.27
CA TYR A 183 -5.88 12.12 1.39
C TYR A 183 -6.88 12.56 0.32
N TYR A 184 -7.54 13.72 0.50
CA TYR A 184 -8.50 14.29 -0.46
C TYR A 184 -7.95 15.53 -1.18
N GLN A 185 -6.68 15.87 -1.00
CA GLN A 185 -6.10 17.13 -1.48
C GLN A 185 -6.28 17.39 -2.98
N SER A 186 -6.29 16.35 -3.81
CA SER A 186 -6.49 16.49 -5.28
C SER A 186 -7.95 16.74 -5.68
N ILE A 187 -8.89 16.51 -4.77
CA ILE A 187 -10.33 16.69 -5.00
C ILE A 187 -10.98 17.61 -3.95
N LYS A 188 -10.15 18.36 -3.21
CA LYS A 188 -10.61 19.23 -2.11
C LYS A 188 -11.71 20.21 -2.51
N ASP A 189 -11.68 20.70 -3.76
CA ASP A 189 -12.60 21.73 -4.24
C ASP A 189 -14.03 21.21 -4.47
N VAL A 190 -14.20 19.89 -4.50
CA VAL A 190 -15.50 19.20 -4.57
C VAL A 190 -15.75 18.32 -3.33
N THR A 191 -14.95 18.50 -2.26
CA THR A 191 -15.06 17.75 -1.00
C THR A 191 -15.62 18.68 0.07
N ASP A 192 -16.93 18.62 0.30
CA ASP A 192 -17.67 19.54 1.16
C ASP A 192 -18.66 18.85 2.12
N HIS A 193 -18.83 17.54 2.02
CA HIS A 193 -19.70 16.73 2.88
C HIS A 193 -19.25 15.25 2.94
N ASP A 194 -19.74 14.50 3.93
CA ASP A 194 -19.30 13.12 4.20
C ASP A 194 -19.66 12.13 3.07
N GLY A 195 -20.68 12.42 2.27
CA GLY A 195 -21.07 11.59 1.13
C GLY A 195 -19.98 11.47 0.05
N VAL A 196 -19.05 12.43 -0.03
CA VAL A 196 -17.93 12.42 -0.98
C VAL A 196 -17.04 11.17 -0.81
N THR A 197 -17.01 10.56 0.39
CA THR A 197 -16.32 9.29 0.60
C THR A 197 -16.81 8.21 -0.36
N PHE A 198 -18.13 8.08 -0.53
CA PHE A 198 -18.71 7.09 -1.44
C PHE A 198 -18.53 7.49 -2.91
N GLU A 199 -18.56 8.77 -3.24
CA GLU A 199 -18.28 9.24 -4.59
C GLU A 199 -16.81 8.96 -4.99
N ALA A 200 -15.86 9.23 -4.09
CA ALA A 200 -14.45 8.90 -4.29
C ALA A 200 -14.25 7.39 -4.43
N LEU A 201 -14.89 6.60 -3.57
CA LEU A 201 -14.81 5.13 -3.62
C LEU A 201 -15.40 4.59 -4.92
N ASP A 202 -16.52 5.15 -5.40
CA ASP A 202 -17.11 4.77 -6.69
C ASP A 202 -16.16 5.03 -7.86
N VAL A 203 -15.54 6.19 -7.90
CA VAL A 203 -14.54 6.49 -8.95
C VAL A 203 -13.33 5.57 -8.85
N LEU A 204 -12.82 5.30 -7.64
CA LEU A 204 -11.71 4.38 -7.43
C LEU A 204 -12.06 2.97 -7.89
N ALA A 205 -13.21 2.43 -7.50
CA ALA A 205 -13.63 1.08 -7.83
C ALA A 205 -14.02 0.94 -9.31
N MET A 206 -14.93 1.80 -9.79
CA MET A 206 -15.57 1.60 -11.10
C MET A 206 -14.79 2.21 -12.26
N ARG A 207 -14.10 3.33 -12.07
CA ARG A 207 -13.43 4.07 -13.15
C ARG A 207 -11.92 3.87 -13.14
N VAL A 208 -11.26 3.97 -12.01
CA VAL A 208 -9.83 3.61 -11.85
C VAL A 208 -9.66 2.11 -11.94
N GLY A 209 -10.54 1.34 -11.27
CA GLY A 209 -10.50 -0.11 -11.24
C GLY A 209 -9.48 -0.61 -10.22
N VAL A 210 -9.46 -0.02 -9.02
CA VAL A 210 -8.63 -0.52 -7.92
C VAL A 210 -9.07 -1.93 -7.53
N VAL A 211 -8.11 -2.77 -7.16
CA VAL A 211 -8.36 -4.14 -6.71
C VAL A 211 -8.35 -4.27 -5.19
N GLY A 212 -8.06 -3.19 -4.48
CA GLY A 212 -8.08 -3.11 -3.02
C GLY A 212 -8.00 -1.67 -2.54
N VAL A 213 -8.61 -1.41 -1.38
CA VAL A 213 -8.59 -0.11 -0.70
C VAL A 213 -8.24 -0.36 0.76
N PHE A 214 -7.22 0.33 1.26
CA PHE A 214 -6.99 0.39 2.71
C PHE A 214 -8.03 1.29 3.35
N SER A 215 -8.67 0.78 4.37
CA SER A 215 -9.72 1.45 5.13
C SER A 215 -9.52 1.21 6.62
N ASP A 216 -9.55 2.27 7.42
CA ASP A 216 -9.54 2.16 8.88
C ASP A 216 -10.90 1.67 9.41
N TRP A 217 -11.95 1.83 8.60
CA TRP A 217 -13.31 1.35 8.89
C TRP A 217 -13.81 0.44 7.76
N PRO A 218 -13.43 -0.85 7.75
CA PRO A 218 -13.74 -1.78 6.65
C PRO A 218 -15.23 -1.85 6.31
N ALA A 219 -16.10 -1.56 7.28
CA ALA A 219 -17.56 -1.53 7.07
C ALA A 219 -17.98 -0.55 5.95
N THR A 220 -17.30 0.58 5.79
CA THR A 220 -17.57 1.55 4.71
C THR A 220 -17.37 0.92 3.33
N VAL A 221 -16.21 0.28 3.13
CA VAL A 221 -15.88 -0.38 1.86
C VAL A 221 -16.77 -1.59 1.63
N THR A 222 -17.00 -2.42 2.65
CA THR A 222 -17.87 -3.60 2.56
C THR A 222 -19.31 -3.21 2.24
N TYR A 223 -19.84 -2.15 2.86
CA TYR A 223 -21.18 -1.64 2.57
C TYR A 223 -21.29 -1.21 1.09
N TYR A 224 -20.31 -0.43 0.61
CA TYR A 224 -20.27 0.00 -0.79
C TYR A 224 -20.23 -1.21 -1.72
N ALA A 225 -19.29 -2.16 -1.49
CA ALA A 225 -19.11 -3.34 -2.34
C ALA A 225 -20.41 -4.15 -2.43
N ASN A 226 -21.07 -4.40 -1.30
CA ASN A 226 -22.34 -5.12 -1.26
C ASN A 226 -23.46 -4.38 -2.02
N CYS A 227 -23.54 -3.05 -1.89
CA CYS A 227 -24.55 -2.26 -2.61
C CYS A 227 -24.32 -2.28 -4.14
N MET A 228 -23.05 -2.36 -4.57
CA MET A 228 -22.67 -2.35 -5.99
C MET A 228 -22.53 -3.76 -6.59
N GLY A 229 -22.71 -4.82 -5.79
CA GLY A 229 -22.55 -6.21 -6.22
C GLY A 229 -21.12 -6.55 -6.62
N LEU A 230 -20.15 -5.97 -5.92
CA LEU A 230 -18.72 -6.26 -6.10
C LEU A 230 -18.30 -7.38 -5.14
N ASP A 231 -17.60 -8.40 -5.67
CA ASP A 231 -17.04 -9.52 -4.91
C ASP A 231 -15.64 -9.22 -4.35
#